data_2a3710fc68cf7eac93d370ca03c392bd
#
_entry.id   2a3710fc68cf7eac93d370ca03c392bd
#
_cell.length_a   1.000
_cell.length_b   1.000
_cell.length_c   1.000
_cell.angle_alpha   90.00
_cell.angle_beta   90.00
_cell.angle_gamma   90.00
#
_symmetry.space_group_name_H-M   'P 1'
#
loop_
_entity.id
_entity.type
_entity.pdbx_description
1 polymer ?
#
loop_
_entity_poly.entity_id
_entity_poly.type
_entity_poly.pdbx_seq_one_letter_code
_entity_poly.pdbx_strand_id
1 'polypeptide(L)'
;VLEVSVNNRLEPEIEELNSNPFGHKESIKSGRKLILSLSDCFQVVDLQELLFCESDKGYTSFYLVNGKKYIVSKPLITYEETLARFNFTRPHQSYMVNLEFIDRYDKSGIIHLRSGHKIPVSLRKKEAFISTFLSYHRL
;
A
#
# COMPACT_ATOMS: atom_id res chain seq x y z
N VAL A 1 -9.27 15.30 1.14
CA VAL A 1 -8.71 14.88 0.88
C VAL A 1 -7.53 15.34 1.04
N LEU A 2 -7.05 16.01 1.43
CA LEU A 2 -5.97 16.44 1.51
C LEU A 2 -5.47 16.44 2.68
N GLU A 3 -4.72 16.23 3.12
CA GLU A 3 -4.16 16.18 4.09
C GLU A 3 -3.54 17.03 4.56
N VAL A 4 -3.23 17.20 5.38
CA VAL A 4 -2.65 18.05 5.84
C VAL A 4 -1.44 17.93 6.24
N SER A 5 -0.67 18.53 5.90
CA SER A 5 0.64 18.41 6.11
C SER A 5 1.01 18.39 7.49
N VAL A 6 0.41 19.03 8.28
CA VAL A 6 0.77 19.05 9.58
C VAL A 6 0.86 17.75 10.13
N ASN A 7 0.11 16.86 9.75
CA ASN A 7 0.16 15.59 10.29
C ASN A 7 1.21 14.72 9.77
N ASN A 8 1.89 15.16 8.82
CA ASN A 8 2.92 14.38 8.26
C ASN A 8 3.86 13.90 9.24
N ARG A 9 4.20 14.64 10.19
CA ARG A 9 5.18 14.21 11.05
C ARG A 9 4.66 13.17 11.90
N LEU A 10 3.48 13.20 12.31
CA LEU A 10 2.97 12.25 13.20
C LEU A 10 2.86 10.90 12.63
N GLU A 11 2.52 10.80 11.42
CA GLU A 11 2.35 9.52 10.87
C GLU A 11 3.47 8.59 10.98
N PRO A 12 4.61 8.97 10.64
CA PRO A 12 5.72 8.07 10.70
C PRO A 12 5.94 7.61 12.10
N GLU A 13 5.79 8.44 13.01
CA GLU A 13 6.02 8.03 14.32
C GLU A 13 5.02 7.06 14.77
N ILE A 14 3.79 7.29 14.46
CA ILE A 14 2.80 6.39 14.85
C ILE A 14 3.03 5.05 14.29
N GLU A 15 3.46 4.95 13.09
CA GLU A 15 3.73 3.71 12.53
C GLU A 15 4.75 2.99 13.30
N GLU A 16 5.73 3.62 13.71
CA GLU A 16 6.72 2.97 14.41
C GLU A 16 6.22 2.46 15.68
N LEU A 17 5.43 3.18 16.36
CA LEU A 17 4.92 2.73 17.57
C LEU A 17 4.13 1.51 17.37
N ASN A 18 3.39 1.46 16.35
CA ASN A 18 2.63 0.32 16.11
C ASN A 18 3.47 -0.86 15.98
N SER A 19 4.56 -0.67 15.52
CA SER A 19 5.36 -1.79 15.35
C SER A 19 5.94 -2.18 16.60
N ASN A 20 5.88 -1.48 17.65
CA ASN A 20 6.50 -1.83 18.70
C ASN A 20 5.93 -2.01 19.80
N PRO A 21 6.03 -1.76 20.38
CA PRO A 21 5.99 -1.96 21.43
C PRO A 21 5.07 -2.66 21.96
N PHE A 22 4.73 -2.77 22.28
CA PHE A 22 3.91 -3.32 22.82
C PHE A 22 3.35 -4.06 22.25
N GLY A 23 3.52 -3.92 21.72
CA GLY A 23 3.06 -4.41 21.23
C GLY A 23 3.26 -5.32 20.80
N HIS A 24 3.52 -5.76 20.39
CA HIS A 24 3.83 -6.39 19.84
C HIS A 24 3.28 -7.53 19.78
N LYS A 25 3.00 -8.08 19.98
CA LYS A 25 2.67 -9.03 19.91
C LYS A 25 1.43 -9.28 19.48
N GLU A 26 0.65 -9.33 19.88
CA GLU A 26 -0.47 -9.40 19.58
C GLU A 26 -0.60 -8.59 18.77
N SER A 27 0.03 -7.95 18.94
CA SER A 27 0.03 -6.95 18.22
C SER A 27 0.31 -7.25 16.91
N ILE A 28 0.78 -8.27 16.63
CA ILE A 28 1.07 -8.58 15.41
C ILE A 28 0.01 -8.28 14.52
N LYS A 29 -1.14 -8.71 14.70
CA LYS A 29 -2.09 -8.45 13.85
C LYS A 29 -2.40 -7.09 13.92
N SER A 30 -2.45 -6.49 15.00
CA SER A 30 -2.82 -5.15 15.06
C SER A 30 -1.76 -4.28 14.53
N GLY A 31 -0.61 -4.75 14.34
CA GLY A 31 0.44 -3.93 13.82
C GLY A 31 0.30 -3.58 12.37
N ARG A 32 -0.68 -4.11 11.69
CA ARG A 32 -0.82 -3.83 10.30
C ARG A 32 -1.73 -2.69 9.98
N LYS A 33 -1.70 -1.66 10.78
CA LYS A 33 -2.54 -0.52 10.52
C LYS A 33 -1.73 0.67 10.11
N LEU A 34 -2.30 1.49 9.26
CA LEU A 34 -1.66 2.68 8.78
C LEU A 34 -2.58 3.84 9.09
N ILE A 35 -2.04 4.97 9.51
CA ILE A 35 -2.85 6.12 9.79
C ILE A 35 -2.66 7.16 8.71
N LEU A 36 -3.74 7.54 8.07
CA LEU A 36 -3.68 8.53 7.01
C LEU A 36 -4.21 9.85 7.54
N SER A 37 -3.52 10.93 7.23
CA SER A 37 -3.93 12.24 7.68
C SER A 37 -4.76 12.88 6.59
N LEU A 38 -6.04 12.98 6.81
CA LEU A 38 -6.95 13.58 5.85
C LEU A 38 -7.25 15.01 6.29
N SER A 39 -7.98 15.76 5.49
CA SER A 39 -8.20 17.14 5.80
C SER A 39 -8.98 17.35 7.10
N ASP A 40 -9.84 16.43 7.45
CA ASP A 40 -10.66 16.62 8.63
C ASP A 40 -10.51 15.53 9.66
N CYS A 41 -9.64 14.57 9.46
CA CYS A 41 -9.50 13.49 10.44
C CYS A 41 -8.26 12.65 10.18
N PHE A 42 -7.96 11.80 11.13
CA PHE A 42 -6.95 10.78 10.93
C PHE A 42 -7.73 9.50 10.67
N GLN A 43 -7.44 8.85 9.57
CA GLN A 43 -8.15 7.64 9.19
C GLN A 43 -7.26 6.43 9.38
N VAL A 44 -7.73 5.47 10.15
CA VAL A 44 -6.98 4.24 10.36
C VAL A 44 -7.33 3.27 9.25
N VAL A 45 -6.33 2.71 8.61
CA VAL A 45 -6.52 1.77 7.51
C VAL A 45 -5.83 0.47 7.86
N ASP A 46 -6.56 -0.63 7.75
CA ASP A 46 -6.00 -1.94 8.00
C ASP A 46 -5.35 -2.38 6.69
N LEU A 47 -4.05 -2.67 6.74
CA LEU A 47 -3.35 -3.02 5.52
C LEU A 47 -3.85 -4.30 4.88
N GLN A 48 -4.53 -5.14 5.65
CA GLN A 48 -5.08 -6.34 5.07
C GLN A 48 -6.29 -6.02 4.20
N GLU A 49 -6.83 -4.81 4.31
CA GLU A 49 -7.96 -4.42 3.49
C GLU A 49 -7.55 -3.45 2.40
N LEU A 50 -6.28 -3.18 2.27
CA LEU A 50 -5.80 -2.24 1.27
C LEU A 50 -5.43 -2.99 0.00
N LEU A 51 -6.08 -2.64 -1.10
CA LEU A 51 -5.82 -3.31 -2.37
C LEU A 51 -4.58 -2.77 -3.04
N PHE A 52 -4.51 -1.48 -3.21
CA PHE A 52 -3.35 -0.88 -3.87
C PHE A 52 -3.38 0.63 -3.67
N CYS A 53 -2.25 1.25 -3.98
CA CYS A 53 -2.11 2.69 -3.91
C CYS A 53 -1.72 3.22 -5.27
N GLU A 54 -2.17 4.40 -5.58
CA GLU A 54 -1.88 5.01 -6.85
C GLU A 54 -1.36 6.42 -6.64
N SER A 55 -0.28 6.76 -7.32
CA SER A 55 0.32 8.07 -7.23
C SER A 55 -0.25 8.97 -8.32
N ASP A 56 -0.58 10.21 -7.98
CA ASP A 56 -1.08 11.14 -8.97
C ASP A 56 -0.64 12.54 -8.58
N LYS A 57 0.37 13.05 -9.26
CA LYS A 57 0.83 14.41 -9.05
C LYS A 57 1.07 14.83 -7.62
N GLY A 58 1.78 14.00 -6.92
CA GLY A 58 2.14 14.33 -5.53
C GLY A 58 1.12 13.86 -4.51
N TYR A 59 0.01 13.31 -4.96
CA TYR A 59 -0.99 12.77 -4.07
C TYR A 59 -0.95 11.25 -4.16
N THR A 60 -1.41 10.60 -3.13
CA THR A 60 -1.50 9.14 -3.15
C THR A 60 -2.92 8.74 -2.81
N SER A 61 -3.49 7.88 -3.63
CA SER A 61 -4.84 7.36 -3.41
C SER A 61 -4.72 5.94 -2.88
N PHE A 62 -5.51 5.63 -1.85
CA PHE A 62 -5.51 4.31 -1.22
C PHE A 62 -6.86 3.66 -1.51
N TYR A 63 -6.84 2.51 -2.17
CA TYR A 63 -8.07 1.82 -2.57
C TYR A 63 -8.29 0.60 -1.69
N LEU A 64 -9.42 0.53 -1.02
CA LEU A 64 -9.70 -0.55 -0.09
C LEU A 64 -10.70 -1.55 -0.64
N VAL A 65 -10.72 -2.73 -0.03
CA VAL A 65 -11.59 -3.81 -0.49
C VAL A 65 -13.07 -3.45 -0.37
N ASN A 66 -13.42 -2.57 0.53
CA ASN A 66 -14.83 -2.22 0.70
C ASN A 66 -15.28 -1.13 -0.26
N GLY A 67 -14.43 -0.77 -1.20
CA GLY A 67 -14.78 0.24 -2.17
C GLY A 67 -14.43 1.65 -1.75
N LYS A 68 -13.94 1.85 -0.55
CA LYS A 68 -13.57 3.17 -0.12
C LYS A 68 -12.24 3.58 -0.71
N LYS A 69 -12.06 4.88 -0.86
CA LYS A 69 -10.84 5.41 -1.43
C LYS A 69 -10.47 6.63 -0.61
N TYR A 70 -9.23 6.70 -0.18
CA TYR A 70 -8.72 7.86 0.56
C TYR A 70 -7.59 8.50 -0.22
N ILE A 71 -7.52 9.82 -0.22
CA ILE A 71 -6.48 10.53 -0.94
C ILE A 71 -5.73 11.40 0.04
N VAL A 72 -4.40 11.30 0.05
CA VAL A 72 -3.57 12.12 0.92
C VAL A 72 -2.61 12.93 0.07
N SER A 73 -2.20 14.08 0.54
CA SER A 73 -1.31 14.93 -0.24
C SER A 73 0.14 14.67 0.08
N LYS A 74 0.53 13.40 -0.03
CA LYS A 74 1.91 13.01 0.11
C LYS A 74 2.24 12.05 -1.02
N PRO A 75 3.48 12.06 -1.50
CA PRO A 75 3.83 11.19 -2.63
C PRO A 75 3.90 9.74 -2.19
N LEU A 76 3.70 8.85 -3.13
CA LEU A 76 3.68 7.43 -2.86
C LEU A 76 4.95 6.93 -2.19
N ILE A 77 6.07 7.52 -2.50
CA ILE A 77 7.31 7.06 -1.92
C ILE A 77 7.33 7.21 -0.41
N THR A 78 6.50 8.08 0.13
CA THR A 78 6.42 8.26 1.56
C THR A 78 6.00 6.95 2.23
N TYR A 79 5.20 6.14 1.55
CA TYR A 79 4.66 4.94 2.14
C TYR A 79 5.34 3.67 1.67
N GLU A 80 6.24 3.79 0.71
CA GLU A 80 6.79 2.61 0.08
C GLU A 80 7.48 1.66 1.04
N GLU A 81 8.32 2.17 1.90
CA GLU A 81 9.07 1.30 2.77
C GLU A 81 8.15 0.57 3.76
N THR A 82 7.20 1.27 4.33
CA THR A 82 6.29 0.66 5.26
C THR A 82 5.46 -0.42 4.57
N LEU A 83 4.93 -0.10 3.40
CA LEU A 83 4.08 -1.06 2.72
C LEU A 83 4.86 -2.27 2.26
N ALA A 84 6.11 -2.07 1.87
CA ALA A 84 6.91 -3.21 1.41
C ALA A 84 7.11 -4.22 2.52
N ARG A 85 7.09 -3.79 3.77
CA ARG A 85 7.25 -4.72 4.86
C ARG A 85 6.02 -5.59 5.06
N PHE A 86 4.89 -5.21 4.47
CA PHE A 86 3.66 -5.94 4.64
C PHE A 86 3.19 -6.55 3.32
N ASN A 87 4.15 -6.94 2.50
CA ASN A 87 3.87 -7.69 1.27
C ASN A 87 3.19 -6.88 0.18
N PHE A 88 3.61 -5.63 0.08
CA PHE A 88 3.21 -4.83 -1.06
C PHE A 88 4.44 -4.69 -1.95
N THR A 89 4.23 -4.53 -3.24
CA THR A 89 5.33 -4.36 -4.17
C THR A 89 5.01 -3.18 -5.07
N ARG A 90 6.03 -2.56 -5.63
CA ARG A 90 5.84 -1.38 -6.49
C ARG A 90 6.19 -1.73 -7.93
N PRO A 91 5.26 -2.26 -8.70
CA PRO A 91 5.52 -2.71 -10.07
C PRO A 91 5.60 -1.60 -11.08
N HIS A 92 5.25 -0.38 -10.69
CA HIS A 92 5.21 0.74 -11.60
C HIS A 92 5.42 1.98 -10.73
N GLN A 93 6.02 3.03 -11.29
CA GLN A 93 6.29 4.20 -10.47
C GLN A 93 5.01 4.82 -9.91
N SER A 94 3.89 4.56 -10.52
CA SER A 94 2.63 5.13 -10.04
C SER A 94 1.78 4.19 -9.20
N TYR A 95 2.22 2.97 -8.98
CA TYR A 95 1.39 2.01 -8.27
C TYR A 95 2.14 1.17 -7.26
N MET A 96 1.48 0.87 -6.16
CA MET A 96 2.00 -0.08 -5.19
C MET A 96 0.87 -1.03 -4.87
N VAL A 97 1.09 -2.32 -4.99
CA VAL A 97 0.03 -3.32 -4.97
C VAL A 97 0.20 -4.34 -3.86
N ASN A 98 -0.89 -4.73 -3.23
CA ASN A 98 -0.88 -5.74 -2.21
C ASN A 98 -0.82 -7.11 -2.90
N LEU A 99 0.26 -7.85 -2.66
CA LEU A 99 0.46 -9.13 -3.33
C LEU A 99 -0.66 -10.13 -3.00
N GLU A 100 -1.27 -9.97 -1.85
CA GLU A 100 -2.31 -10.91 -1.44
C GLU A 100 -3.53 -10.86 -2.36
N PHE A 101 -3.80 -9.73 -2.98
CA PHE A 101 -5.01 -9.59 -3.79
C PHE A 101 -4.80 -9.75 -5.28
N ILE A 102 -3.64 -10.21 -5.69
CA ILE A 102 -3.39 -10.43 -7.10
C ILE A 102 -4.04 -11.73 -7.54
N ASP A 103 -4.86 -11.65 -8.58
CA ASP A 103 -5.48 -12.83 -9.13
C ASP A 103 -4.54 -13.48 -10.15
N ARG A 104 -3.98 -12.69 -11.04
CA ARG A 104 -3.06 -13.23 -12.01
C ARG A 104 -2.24 -12.13 -12.64
N TYR A 105 -1.13 -12.50 -13.21
CA TYR A 105 -0.29 -11.57 -13.93
C TYR A 105 -0.33 -11.97 -15.40
N ASP A 106 -0.80 -11.05 -16.24
CA ASP A 106 -0.92 -11.31 -17.65
C ASP A 106 0.43 -11.00 -18.24
N LYS A 107 1.00 -11.92 -18.98
CA LYS A 107 2.36 -11.71 -19.49
C LYS A 107 2.50 -10.53 -20.42
N SER A 108 1.40 -9.90 -20.79
CA SER A 108 1.51 -8.69 -21.55
C SER A 108 1.88 -7.52 -20.66
N GLY A 109 1.99 -7.74 -19.36
CA GLY A 109 2.44 -6.69 -18.45
C GLY A 109 1.36 -6.10 -17.56
N ILE A 110 0.29 -6.82 -17.35
CA ILE A 110 -0.82 -6.31 -16.55
C ILE A 110 -1.10 -7.23 -15.36
N ILE A 111 -1.21 -6.65 -14.19
CA ILE A 111 -1.61 -7.36 -12.99
C ILE A 111 -3.11 -7.24 -12.88
N HIS A 112 -3.80 -8.35 -12.65
CA HIS A 112 -5.23 -8.34 -12.44
C HIS A 112 -5.50 -8.63 -10.98
N LEU A 113 -6.16 -7.72 -10.29
CA LEU A 113 -6.50 -7.93 -8.89
C LEU A 113 -7.85 -8.63 -8.81
N ARG A 114 -8.08 -9.35 -7.71
CA ARG A 114 -9.35 -10.03 -7.54
C ARG A 114 -10.51 -9.05 -7.55
N SER A 115 -10.25 -7.81 -7.24
CA SER A 115 -11.29 -6.79 -7.25
C SER A 115 -11.67 -6.35 -8.64
N GLY A 116 -10.90 -6.75 -9.64
CA GLY A 116 -11.17 -6.33 -11.01
C GLY A 116 -10.29 -5.20 -11.48
N HIS A 117 -9.51 -4.60 -10.60
CA HIS A 117 -8.62 -3.53 -11.02
C HIS A 117 -7.45 -4.10 -11.81
N LYS A 118 -6.95 -3.33 -12.75
CA LYS A 118 -5.82 -3.74 -13.57
C LYS A 118 -4.69 -2.76 -13.35
N ILE A 119 -3.52 -3.28 -13.02
CA ILE A 119 -2.36 -2.45 -12.70
C ILE A 119 -1.23 -2.77 -13.66
N PRO A 120 -0.67 -1.79 -14.32
CA PRO A 120 0.41 -2.04 -15.27
C PRO A 120 1.73 -2.29 -14.55
N VAL A 121 2.58 -3.08 -15.16
CA VAL A 121 3.93 -3.31 -14.65
C VAL A 121 4.86 -2.64 -15.64
N SER A 122 5.74 -1.77 -15.17
CA SER A 122 6.63 -1.08 -16.08
C SER A 122 7.64 -2.08 -16.64
N LEU A 123 8.08 -1.84 -17.84
CA LEU A 123 8.99 -2.72 -18.49
C LEU A 123 10.24 -2.92 -17.66
N ARG A 124 10.73 -1.86 -17.07
CA ARG A 124 11.93 -1.93 -16.29
C ARG A 124 11.78 -2.76 -15.03
N LYS A 125 10.60 -2.85 -14.48
CA LYS A 125 10.39 -3.58 -13.25
C LYS A 125 9.82 -4.97 -13.45
N LYS A 126 9.63 -5.37 -14.69
CA LYS A 126 8.97 -6.62 -14.97
C LYS A 126 9.61 -7.83 -14.33
N GLU A 127 10.91 -8.00 -14.49
CA GLU A 127 11.54 -9.17 -13.94
C GLU A 127 11.55 -9.19 -12.42
N ALA A 128 11.78 -8.04 -11.83
CA ALA A 128 11.77 -7.98 -10.38
C ALA A 128 10.36 -8.28 -9.85
N PHE A 129 9.34 -7.79 -10.54
CA PHE A 129 7.99 -8.07 -10.12
C PHE A 129 7.68 -9.55 -10.21
N ILE A 130 8.03 -10.18 -11.32
CA ILE A 130 7.73 -11.59 -11.50
C ILE A 130 8.40 -12.41 -10.41
N SER A 131 9.64 -12.07 -10.07
CA SER A 131 10.35 -12.79 -9.04
C SER A 131 9.65 -12.64 -7.69
N THR A 132 9.23 -11.44 -7.35
CA THR A 132 8.54 -11.20 -6.09
C THR A 132 7.21 -11.92 -6.06
N PHE A 133 6.48 -11.85 -7.16
CA PHE A 133 5.16 -12.45 -7.25
C PHE A 133 5.24 -13.96 -7.08
N LEU A 134 6.18 -14.60 -7.76
CA LEU A 134 6.31 -16.04 -7.67
C LEU A 134 6.76 -16.46 -6.27
N SER A 135 7.65 -15.69 -5.67
CA SER A 135 8.11 -16.01 -4.33
C SER A 135 6.99 -15.92 -3.32
N TYR A 136 6.19 -14.87 -3.43
CA TYR A 136 5.14 -14.67 -2.46
C TYR A 136 4.09 -15.77 -2.52
N HIS A 137 3.76 -16.21 -3.73
CA HIS A 137 2.68 -17.18 -3.90
C HIS A 137 3.15 -18.63 -3.94
N ARG A 138 4.46 -18.87 -3.78
CA ARG A 138 4.95 -20.20 -3.86
C ARG A 138 4.62 -20.96 -2.59
N LEU A 139 4.23 -22.17 -2.71
CA LEU A 139 3.99 -23.02 -1.57
C LEU A 139 5.18 -23.94 -1.27
#